data_a8f254eb85fe93e7a928c3928e4b0cd9
#
_entry.id   a8f254eb85fe93e7a928c3928e4b0cd9
#
_cell.length_a   1.000
_cell.length_b   1.000
_cell.length_c   1.000
_cell.angle_alpha   90.00
_cell.angle_beta   90.00
_cell.angle_gamma   90.00
#
_symmetry.space_group_name_H-M   'P 1'
#
loop_
_entity.id
_entity.type
_entity.pdbx_description
1 polymer ?
#
loop_
_entity_poly.entity_id
_entity_poly.type
_entity_poly.pdbx_seq_one_letter_code
_entity_poly.pdbx_strand_id
1 'polypeptide(L)'
;MPLEIDADAPLSKTERLMLSLGITEDDLDLNAEGKLSPAQLQQLKIDRENQTWQMYAVGFIAVSTAFNLITGSGRVSESFLNSPVILLVIALLATVHAARKRNELKVDIDAGLVKRLDGPVQAVVPQRWWTYAVVSNDIRFQVPRRTFKAFTFGERYTIYYVPRTMKVVGVEPLL
;
A
#
# COMPACT_ATOMS: atom_id res chain seq x y z
N MET A 1 38.41 -10.08 -18.80
CA MET A 1 38.49 -10.14 -17.33
C MET A 1 37.06 -10.10 -16.82
N PRO A 2 36.48 -11.18 -16.25
CA PRO A 2 35.16 -11.09 -15.64
C PRO A 2 35.32 -10.30 -14.36
N LEU A 3 34.45 -9.30 -14.18
CA LEU A 3 34.29 -8.57 -12.92
C LEU A 3 33.81 -9.59 -11.87
N GLU A 4 34.68 -9.93 -10.97
CA GLU A 4 34.35 -10.70 -9.75
C GLU A 4 33.42 -9.79 -8.92
N ILE A 5 32.12 -10.05 -9.01
CA ILE A 5 31.12 -9.38 -8.17
C ILE A 5 31.30 -9.99 -6.78
N ASP A 6 31.85 -9.21 -5.87
CA ASP A 6 32.02 -9.59 -4.47
C ASP A 6 30.61 -9.73 -3.85
N ALA A 7 30.14 -10.99 -3.78
CA ALA A 7 28.79 -11.33 -3.31
C ALA A 7 28.57 -10.99 -1.82
N ASP A 8 29.62 -10.64 -1.09
CA ASP A 8 29.61 -10.31 0.34
C ASP A 8 29.68 -8.81 0.64
N ALA A 9 29.71 -7.93 -0.38
CA ALA A 9 29.71 -6.50 -0.15
C ALA A 9 28.40 -6.04 0.51
N PRO A 10 28.43 -5.25 1.60
CA PRO A 10 27.21 -4.77 2.21
C PRO A 10 26.45 -3.88 1.24
N LEU A 11 25.21 -4.27 0.92
CA LEU A 11 24.32 -3.52 0.03
C LEU A 11 24.28 -2.04 0.41
N SER A 12 24.38 -1.16 -0.57
CA SER A 12 24.21 0.29 -0.40
C SER A 12 22.79 0.60 0.13
N LYS A 13 22.60 1.78 0.70
CA LYS A 13 21.27 2.23 1.16
C LYS A 13 20.24 2.22 0.02
N THR A 14 20.63 2.69 -1.15
CA THR A 14 19.79 2.71 -2.35
C THR A 14 19.36 1.31 -2.75
N GLU A 15 20.30 0.37 -2.84
CA GLU A 15 20.00 -1.03 -3.17
C GLU A 15 19.06 -1.69 -2.15
N ARG A 16 19.23 -1.43 -0.85
CA ARG A 16 18.31 -1.95 0.18
C ARG A 16 16.89 -1.40 0.01
N LEU A 17 16.76 -0.11 -0.30
CA LEU A 17 15.46 0.51 -0.55
C LEU A 17 14.81 -0.06 -1.82
N MET A 18 15.58 -0.16 -2.92
CA MET A 18 15.12 -0.75 -4.18
C MET A 18 14.64 -2.19 -3.99
N LEU A 19 15.46 -3.03 -3.35
CA LEU A 19 15.09 -4.41 -3.03
C LEU A 19 13.86 -4.52 -2.14
N SER A 20 13.72 -3.59 -1.17
CA SER A 20 12.57 -3.58 -0.26
C SER A 20 11.25 -3.22 -0.94
N LEU A 21 11.31 -2.42 -2.00
CA LEU A 21 10.17 -2.00 -2.83
C LEU A 21 9.98 -2.91 -4.05
N GLY A 22 10.99 -3.72 -4.40
CA GLY A 22 10.98 -4.57 -5.61
C GLY A 22 11.08 -3.75 -6.90
N ILE A 23 11.88 -2.69 -6.90
CA ILE A 23 12.10 -1.78 -8.03
C ILE A 23 13.53 -1.85 -8.54
N THR A 24 13.73 -1.43 -9.79
CA THR A 24 15.02 -1.37 -10.47
C THR A 24 15.50 0.09 -10.63
N GLU A 25 16.73 0.30 -11.09
CA GLU A 25 17.25 1.64 -11.45
C GLU A 25 16.44 2.25 -12.60
N ASP A 26 16.09 1.46 -13.62
CA ASP A 26 15.25 1.92 -14.73
C ASP A 26 13.88 2.42 -14.24
N ASP A 27 13.31 1.80 -13.19
CA ASP A 27 12.07 2.27 -12.59
C ASP A 27 12.24 3.63 -11.92
N LEU A 28 13.38 3.88 -11.27
CA LEU A 28 13.69 5.17 -10.64
C LEU A 28 13.88 6.27 -11.67
N ASP A 29 14.56 6.00 -12.79
CA ASP A 29 14.75 6.94 -13.88
C ASP A 29 13.39 7.39 -14.47
N LEU A 30 12.48 6.44 -14.73
CA LEU A 30 11.13 6.74 -15.18
C LEU A 30 10.32 7.53 -14.13
N ASN A 31 10.49 7.20 -12.84
CA ASN A 31 9.85 7.93 -11.76
C ASN A 31 10.38 9.38 -11.67
N ALA A 32 11.67 9.61 -11.93
CA ALA A 32 12.25 10.95 -11.98
C ALA A 32 11.65 11.78 -13.14
N GLU A 33 11.27 11.14 -14.26
CA GLU A 33 10.50 11.75 -15.33
C GLU A 33 9.01 11.97 -14.99
N GLY A 34 8.55 11.54 -13.83
CA GLY A 34 7.15 11.63 -13.43
C GLY A 34 6.24 10.54 -13.99
N LYS A 35 6.80 9.42 -14.45
CA LYS A 35 6.08 8.32 -15.09
C LYS A 35 6.21 7.03 -14.29
N LEU A 36 5.18 6.19 -14.35
CA LEU A 36 5.25 4.82 -13.85
C LEU A 36 5.91 3.90 -14.87
N SER A 37 6.77 3.00 -14.41
CA SER A 37 7.31 1.94 -15.27
C SER A 37 6.24 0.90 -15.61
N PRO A 38 6.41 0.12 -16.69
CA PRO A 38 5.51 -0.98 -17.03
C PRO A 38 5.38 -2.01 -15.90
N ALA A 39 6.47 -2.31 -15.18
CA ALA A 39 6.49 -3.23 -14.06
C ALA A 39 5.65 -2.68 -12.88
N GLN A 40 5.82 -1.40 -12.55
CA GLN A 40 5.04 -0.72 -11.51
C GLN A 40 3.55 -0.64 -11.86
N LEU A 41 3.21 -0.36 -13.14
CA LEU A 41 1.83 -0.39 -13.62
C LEU A 41 1.22 -1.78 -13.47
N GLN A 42 1.96 -2.84 -13.80
CA GLN A 42 1.51 -4.21 -13.63
C GLN A 42 1.26 -4.54 -12.15
N GLN A 43 2.17 -4.13 -11.26
CA GLN A 43 2.00 -4.32 -9.82
C GLN A 43 0.76 -3.60 -9.29
N LEU A 44 0.51 -2.36 -9.73
CA LEU A 44 -0.70 -1.61 -9.35
C LEU A 44 -1.99 -2.29 -9.86
N LYS A 45 -1.96 -2.90 -11.06
CA LYS A 45 -3.09 -3.69 -11.59
C LYS A 45 -3.35 -4.92 -10.73
N ILE A 46 -2.31 -5.66 -10.34
CA ILE A 46 -2.43 -6.82 -9.44
C ILE A 46 -3.01 -6.39 -8.09
N ASP A 47 -2.55 -5.29 -7.53
CA ASP A 47 -3.08 -4.76 -6.27
C ASP A 47 -4.57 -4.40 -6.40
N ARG A 48 -4.99 -3.83 -7.53
CA ARG A 48 -6.41 -3.54 -7.81
C ARG A 48 -7.24 -4.81 -7.90
N GLU A 49 -6.73 -5.86 -8.52
CA GLU A 49 -7.39 -7.15 -8.60
C GLU A 49 -7.54 -7.80 -7.21
N ASN A 50 -6.49 -7.76 -6.40
CA ASN A 50 -6.52 -8.25 -5.03
C ASN A 50 -7.56 -7.49 -4.17
N GLN A 51 -7.69 -6.17 -4.34
CA GLN A 51 -8.75 -5.39 -3.68
C GLN A 51 -10.14 -5.82 -4.16
N THR A 52 -10.29 -6.17 -5.42
CA THR A 52 -11.57 -6.69 -5.98
C THR A 52 -11.97 -8.00 -5.31
N TRP A 53 -11.03 -8.92 -5.13
CA TRP A 53 -11.28 -10.17 -4.42
C TRP A 53 -11.66 -9.95 -2.95
N GLN A 54 -11.02 -9.01 -2.28
CA GLN A 54 -11.40 -8.63 -0.91
C GLN A 54 -12.82 -8.09 -0.84
N MET A 55 -13.23 -7.26 -1.82
CA MET A 55 -14.62 -6.78 -1.91
C MET A 55 -15.62 -7.93 -2.06
N TYR A 56 -15.34 -8.91 -2.92
CA TYR A 56 -16.23 -10.08 -3.09
C TYR A 56 -16.33 -10.92 -1.81
N ALA A 57 -15.21 -11.14 -1.11
CA ALA A 57 -15.21 -11.87 0.15
C ALA A 57 -16.06 -11.15 1.21
N VAL A 58 -15.90 -9.84 1.37
CA VAL A 58 -16.69 -9.03 2.31
C VAL A 58 -18.16 -8.99 1.90
N GLY A 59 -18.45 -8.84 0.60
CA GLY A 59 -19.81 -8.88 0.05
C GLY A 59 -20.50 -10.21 0.32
N PHE A 60 -19.78 -11.32 0.15
CA PHE A 60 -20.30 -12.66 0.45
C PHE A 60 -20.66 -12.81 1.94
N ILE A 61 -19.81 -12.33 2.85
CA ILE A 61 -20.10 -12.33 4.29
C ILE A 61 -21.35 -11.50 4.57
N ALA A 62 -21.49 -10.33 3.96
CA ALA A 62 -22.66 -9.46 4.15
C ALA A 62 -23.96 -10.16 3.70
N VAL A 63 -23.95 -10.77 2.51
CA VAL A 63 -25.11 -11.49 1.96
C VAL A 63 -25.46 -12.70 2.82
N SER A 64 -24.48 -13.49 3.24
CA SER A 64 -24.69 -14.65 4.11
C SER A 64 -25.27 -14.24 5.46
N THR A 65 -24.81 -13.12 6.03
CA THR A 65 -25.33 -12.59 7.29
C THR A 65 -26.78 -12.10 7.13
N ALA A 66 -27.07 -11.38 6.03
CA ALA A 66 -28.42 -10.91 5.74
C ALA A 66 -29.40 -12.10 5.54
N PHE A 67 -28.96 -13.15 4.83
CA PHE A 67 -29.75 -14.37 4.62
C PHE A 67 -30.10 -15.06 5.96
N ASN A 68 -29.12 -15.21 6.87
CA ASN A 68 -29.34 -15.78 8.19
C ASN A 68 -30.31 -14.94 9.05
N LEU A 69 -30.31 -13.62 8.89
CA LEU A 69 -31.27 -12.73 9.54
C LEU A 69 -32.70 -12.95 9.03
N ILE A 70 -32.87 -13.08 7.72
CA ILE A 70 -34.18 -13.22 7.08
C ILE A 70 -34.79 -14.59 7.39
N THR A 71 -33.98 -15.65 7.37
CA THR A 71 -34.44 -17.03 7.62
C THR A 71 -34.70 -17.35 9.09
N GLY A 72 -34.39 -16.41 10.01
CA GLY A 72 -34.61 -16.60 11.45
C GLY A 72 -33.75 -17.72 12.07
N SER A 73 -32.80 -18.28 11.29
CA SER A 73 -31.92 -19.36 11.77
C SER A 73 -30.82 -18.87 12.74
N GLY A 74 -30.62 -17.56 12.84
CA GLY A 74 -29.69 -16.95 13.76
C GLY A 74 -30.33 -16.74 15.14
N ARG A 75 -29.99 -17.57 16.14
CA ARG A 75 -30.27 -17.21 17.53
C ARG A 75 -29.54 -15.90 17.81
N VAL A 76 -30.31 -14.85 18.08
CA VAL A 76 -29.75 -13.56 18.49
C VAL A 76 -29.03 -13.80 19.81
N SER A 77 -27.74 -13.96 19.79
CA SER A 77 -26.91 -14.01 21.00
C SER A 77 -27.11 -12.72 21.77
N GLU A 78 -27.30 -12.77 23.06
CA GLU A 78 -27.48 -11.60 23.95
C GLU A 78 -26.25 -10.67 23.97
N SER A 79 -25.14 -11.07 23.36
CA SER A 79 -23.96 -10.23 23.19
C SER A 79 -24.13 -9.25 22.06
N PHE A 80 -24.14 -7.96 22.37
CA PHE A 80 -24.25 -6.84 21.40
C PHE A 80 -23.25 -6.95 20.24
N LEU A 81 -22.03 -7.45 20.50
CA LEU A 81 -20.98 -7.63 19.49
C LEU A 81 -21.25 -8.75 18.48
N ASN A 82 -22.14 -9.68 18.80
CA ASN A 82 -22.54 -10.77 17.92
C ASN A 82 -23.85 -10.47 17.16
N SER A 83 -24.34 -9.23 17.25
CA SER A 83 -25.55 -8.83 16.53
C SER A 83 -25.27 -8.90 15.00
N PRO A 84 -26.04 -9.68 14.25
CA PRO A 84 -25.89 -9.78 12.80
C PRO A 84 -26.09 -8.43 12.09
N VAL A 85 -26.83 -7.50 12.69
CA VAL A 85 -27.00 -6.14 12.19
C VAL A 85 -25.69 -5.36 12.22
N ILE A 86 -24.90 -5.47 13.31
CA ILE A 86 -23.59 -4.81 13.41
C ILE A 86 -22.65 -5.37 12.37
N LEU A 87 -22.60 -6.69 12.19
CA LEU A 87 -21.77 -7.32 11.17
C LEU A 87 -22.16 -6.86 9.76
N LEU A 88 -23.45 -6.72 9.48
CA LEU A 88 -23.93 -6.20 8.20
C LEU A 88 -23.47 -4.75 7.95
N VAL A 89 -23.59 -3.89 8.96
CA VAL A 89 -23.14 -2.49 8.88
C VAL A 89 -21.63 -2.42 8.64
N ILE A 90 -20.84 -3.19 9.39
CA ILE A 90 -19.38 -3.26 9.22
C ILE A 90 -19.03 -3.75 7.82
N ALA A 91 -19.67 -4.79 7.32
CA ALA A 91 -19.45 -5.31 5.98
C ALA A 91 -19.81 -4.30 4.89
N LEU A 92 -20.90 -3.55 5.05
CA LEU A 92 -21.29 -2.48 4.13
C LEU A 92 -20.24 -1.35 4.11
N LEU A 93 -19.81 -0.88 5.26
CA LEU A 93 -18.78 0.16 5.37
C LEU A 93 -17.45 -0.30 4.78
N ALA A 94 -17.05 -1.56 5.03
CA ALA A 94 -15.83 -2.13 4.46
C ALA A 94 -15.93 -2.23 2.92
N THR A 95 -17.07 -2.60 2.37
CA THR A 95 -17.31 -2.65 0.92
C THR A 95 -17.21 -1.28 0.28
N VAL A 96 -17.84 -0.25 0.87
CA VAL A 96 -17.77 1.14 0.39
C VAL A 96 -16.31 1.64 0.44
N HIS A 97 -15.60 1.35 1.53
CA HIS A 97 -14.19 1.74 1.68
C HIS A 97 -13.30 1.08 0.61
N ALA A 98 -13.47 -0.21 0.39
CA ALA A 98 -12.73 -0.96 -0.63
C ALA A 98 -13.05 -0.46 -2.05
N ALA A 99 -14.31 -0.14 -2.35
CA ALA A 99 -14.73 0.42 -3.63
C ALA A 99 -14.07 1.79 -3.91
N ARG A 100 -14.00 2.66 -2.91
CA ARG A 100 -13.31 3.95 -3.01
C ARG A 100 -11.82 3.77 -3.31
N LYS A 101 -11.12 2.96 -2.54
CA LYS A 101 -9.70 2.65 -2.77
C LYS A 101 -9.42 2.08 -4.15
N ARG A 102 -10.27 1.15 -4.61
CA ARG A 102 -10.17 0.57 -5.96
C ARG A 102 -10.31 1.65 -7.04
N ASN A 103 -11.25 2.59 -6.86
CA ASN A 103 -11.45 3.67 -7.82
C ASN A 103 -10.28 4.67 -7.83
N GLU A 104 -9.72 5.02 -6.66
CA GLU A 104 -8.51 5.83 -6.55
C GLU A 104 -7.34 5.18 -7.28
N LEU A 105 -7.13 3.88 -7.06
CA LEU A 105 -6.07 3.13 -7.72
C LEU A 105 -6.28 3.02 -9.24
N LYS A 106 -7.54 2.93 -9.70
CA LYS A 106 -7.84 2.98 -11.14
C LYS A 106 -7.42 4.32 -11.74
N VAL A 107 -7.74 5.43 -11.08
CA VAL A 107 -7.37 6.78 -11.54
C VAL A 107 -5.84 6.93 -11.62
N ASP A 108 -5.10 6.42 -10.62
CA ASP A 108 -3.64 6.45 -10.61
C ASP A 108 -3.03 5.62 -11.76
N ILE A 109 -3.60 4.43 -12.05
CA ILE A 109 -3.17 3.56 -13.16
C ILE A 109 -3.42 4.25 -14.51
N ASP A 110 -4.63 4.80 -14.69
CA ASP A 110 -5.03 5.45 -15.95
C ASP A 110 -4.23 6.74 -16.20
N ALA A 111 -3.86 7.47 -15.14
CA ALA A 111 -3.02 8.64 -15.24
C ALA A 111 -1.55 8.32 -15.51
N GLY A 112 -1.04 7.22 -14.97
CA GLY A 112 0.36 6.80 -15.09
C GLY A 112 1.38 7.80 -14.53
N LEU A 113 0.92 8.73 -13.67
CA LEU A 113 1.72 9.84 -13.16
C LEU A 113 2.34 9.53 -11.80
N VAL A 114 3.58 9.93 -11.63
CA VAL A 114 4.33 9.89 -10.38
C VAL A 114 4.59 11.32 -9.90
N LYS A 115 4.42 11.55 -8.61
CA LYS A 115 4.85 12.78 -7.95
C LYS A 115 6.12 12.53 -7.16
N ARG A 116 6.95 13.55 -7.10
CA ARG A 116 8.20 13.60 -6.35
C ARG A 116 8.02 14.45 -5.10
N LEU A 117 8.56 14.01 -3.98
CA LEU A 117 8.64 14.75 -2.74
C LEU A 117 10.05 14.60 -2.14
N ASP A 118 10.73 15.71 -1.97
CA ASP A 118 12.07 15.75 -1.37
C ASP A 118 11.95 16.23 0.09
N GLY A 119 12.51 15.50 1.03
CA GLY A 119 12.47 15.93 2.42
C GLY A 119 13.04 14.93 3.42
N PRO A 120 13.17 15.35 4.69
CA PRO A 120 13.60 14.47 5.76
C PRO A 120 12.49 13.46 6.06
N VAL A 121 12.88 12.20 6.30
CA VAL A 121 11.95 11.13 6.65
C VAL A 121 11.93 10.94 8.16
N GLN A 122 10.74 11.01 8.74
CA GLN A 122 10.48 10.77 10.15
C GLN A 122 9.73 9.44 10.32
N ALA A 123 10.08 8.70 11.38
CA ALA A 123 9.35 7.50 11.75
C ALA A 123 8.03 7.86 12.41
N VAL A 124 6.96 7.25 11.95
CA VAL A 124 5.70 7.22 12.70
C VAL A 124 5.51 5.82 13.25
N VAL A 125 5.53 5.70 14.57
CA VAL A 125 5.22 4.44 15.23
C VAL A 125 3.78 4.04 14.87
N PRO A 126 3.55 2.82 14.38
CA PRO A 126 2.24 2.40 13.91
C PRO A 126 1.23 2.45 15.06
N GLN A 127 0.11 3.12 14.82
CA GLN A 127 -1.04 3.07 15.73
C GLN A 127 -1.79 1.72 15.67
N ARG A 128 -1.45 0.87 14.71
CA ARG A 128 -2.07 -0.43 14.48
C ARG A 128 -1.01 -1.47 14.08
N TRP A 129 -1.11 -2.67 14.58
CA TRP A 129 -0.14 -3.78 14.56
C TRP A 129 0.48 -4.17 13.19
N TRP A 130 -0.05 -3.65 12.06
CA TRP A 130 0.34 -4.14 10.73
C TRP A 130 0.73 -3.03 9.73
N THR A 131 0.57 -1.74 10.07
CA THR A 131 0.86 -0.65 9.13
C THR A 131 2.01 0.20 9.61
N TYR A 132 3.08 0.20 8.83
CA TYR A 132 4.21 1.08 9.01
C TYR A 132 4.00 2.34 8.17
N ALA A 133 4.37 3.49 8.70
CA ALA A 133 4.27 4.74 7.98
C ALA A 133 5.54 5.56 8.17
N VAL A 134 5.88 6.28 7.12
CA VAL A 134 6.91 7.32 7.12
C VAL A 134 6.24 8.66 6.83
N VAL A 135 6.74 9.72 7.44
CA VAL A 135 6.27 11.09 7.18
C VAL A 135 7.41 11.88 6.58
N SER A 136 7.13 12.59 5.50
CA SER A 136 8.04 13.58 4.93
C SER A 136 7.22 14.81 4.55
N ASN A 137 7.65 16.00 4.99
CA ASN A 137 6.93 17.27 4.76
C ASN A 137 5.42 17.19 5.08
N ASP A 138 5.07 16.66 6.26
CA ASP A 138 3.70 16.48 6.76
C ASP A 138 2.83 15.50 5.94
N ILE A 139 3.40 14.88 4.90
CA ILE A 139 2.71 13.85 4.13
C ILE A 139 3.06 12.47 4.69
N ARG A 140 2.03 11.68 4.97
CA ARG A 140 2.16 10.34 5.52
C ARG A 140 2.04 9.28 4.44
N PHE A 141 3.06 8.45 4.31
CA PHE A 141 3.12 7.32 3.38
C PHE A 141 3.04 6.00 4.13
N GLN A 142 2.14 5.13 3.73
CA GLN A 142 2.13 3.75 4.20
C GLN A 142 3.16 2.94 3.41
N VAL A 143 4.04 2.26 4.13
CA VAL A 143 5.11 1.46 3.51
C VAL A 143 5.14 0.05 4.11
N PRO A 144 5.60 -0.97 3.37
CA PRO A 144 5.84 -2.29 3.90
C PRO A 144 6.88 -2.25 5.04
N ARG A 145 6.79 -3.21 5.96
CA ARG A 145 7.73 -3.33 7.08
C ARG A 145 9.20 -3.38 6.62
N ARG A 146 9.46 -4.04 5.49
CA ARG A 146 10.82 -4.16 4.93
C ARG A 146 11.36 -2.79 4.53
N THR A 147 10.57 -2.02 3.79
CA THR A 147 10.90 -0.66 3.35
C THR A 147 11.06 0.29 4.55
N PHE A 148 10.17 0.19 5.55
CA PHE A 148 10.28 0.97 6.77
C PHE A 148 11.63 0.77 7.48
N LYS A 149 12.11 -0.48 7.55
CA LYS A 149 13.41 -0.81 8.16
C LYS A 149 14.62 -0.37 7.32
N ALA A 150 14.44 -0.12 6.03
CA ALA A 150 15.49 0.34 5.14
C ALA A 150 15.73 1.86 5.23
N PHE A 151 14.77 2.62 5.77
CA PHE A 151 14.96 4.05 6.01
C PHE A 151 15.88 4.31 7.21
N THR A 152 16.72 5.33 7.08
CA THR A 152 17.42 5.97 8.21
C THR A 152 16.65 7.25 8.55
N PHE A 153 16.04 7.30 9.74
CA PHE A 153 15.20 8.42 10.12
C PHE A 153 16.05 9.69 10.41
N GLY A 154 15.51 10.83 9.98
CA GLY A 154 16.22 12.11 10.04
C GLY A 154 17.03 12.43 8.77
N GLU A 155 17.33 11.45 7.94
CA GLU A 155 17.99 11.68 6.65
C GLU A 155 16.97 12.16 5.60
N ARG A 156 17.48 12.82 4.57
CA ARG A 156 16.66 13.31 3.46
C ARG A 156 16.55 12.28 2.35
N TYR A 157 15.35 12.16 1.81
CA TYR A 157 15.04 11.26 0.70
C TYR A 157 14.20 11.96 -0.35
N THR A 158 14.34 11.51 -1.59
CA THR A 158 13.36 11.71 -2.65
C THR A 158 12.40 10.54 -2.61
N ILE A 159 11.11 10.82 -2.39
CA ILE A 159 10.04 9.83 -2.38
C ILE A 159 9.20 10.03 -3.63
N TYR A 160 9.10 8.98 -4.44
CA TYR A 160 8.24 8.92 -5.61
C TYR A 160 6.95 8.20 -5.24
N TYR A 161 5.80 8.80 -5.54
CA TYR A 161 4.51 8.25 -5.14
C TYR A 161 3.40 8.56 -6.16
N VAL A 162 2.36 7.72 -6.19
CA VAL A 162 1.16 7.96 -7.00
C VAL A 162 0.18 8.86 -6.24
N PRO A 163 -0.40 9.88 -6.90
CA PRO A 163 -1.02 11.02 -6.21
C PRO A 163 -2.29 10.70 -5.41
N ARG A 164 -3.13 9.77 -5.87
CA ARG A 164 -4.43 9.47 -5.23
C ARG A 164 -4.30 8.48 -4.09
N THR A 165 -3.62 7.38 -4.33
CA THR A 165 -3.44 6.34 -3.32
C THR A 165 -2.30 6.61 -2.36
N MET A 166 -1.46 7.62 -2.63
CA MET A 166 -0.25 7.95 -1.86
C MET A 166 0.69 6.75 -1.68
N LYS A 167 0.62 5.80 -2.63
CA LYS A 167 1.47 4.62 -2.62
C LYS A 167 2.87 4.99 -3.09
N VAL A 168 3.88 4.64 -2.29
CA VAL A 168 5.29 4.82 -2.64
C VAL A 168 5.66 3.82 -3.73
N VAL A 169 6.25 4.33 -4.82
CA VAL A 169 6.69 3.56 -5.98
C VAL A 169 8.20 3.64 -6.20
N GLY A 170 8.88 4.58 -5.53
CA GLY A 170 10.33 4.72 -5.56
C GLY A 170 10.85 5.54 -4.40
N VAL A 171 12.09 5.32 -3.98
CA VAL A 171 12.77 6.09 -2.94
C VAL A 171 14.26 6.15 -3.25
N GLU A 172 14.82 7.34 -3.17
CA GLU A 172 16.25 7.59 -3.30
C GLU A 172 16.77 8.41 -2.12
N PRO A 173 17.94 8.09 -1.54
CA PRO A 173 18.58 8.96 -0.57
C PRO A 173 19.05 10.24 -1.28
N LEU A 174 18.79 11.40 -0.67
CA LEU A 174 19.37 12.68 -1.05
C LEU A 174 20.71 12.83 -0.35
N LEU A 175 21.78 12.78 -1.11
CA LEU A 175 23.17 13.01 -0.65
C LEU A 175 23.39 14.47 -0.28
#